data_5ac41cb9d7b45752426a76bbe0e4c634
#
_entry.id   5ac41cb9d7b45752426a76bbe0e4c634
#
_cell.length_a   1.000
_cell.length_b   1.000
_cell.length_c   1.000
_cell.angle_alpha   90.00
_cell.angle_beta   90.00
_cell.angle_gamma   90.00
#
_symmetry.space_group_name_H-M   'P 1'
#
loop_
_entity.id
_entity.type
_entity.pdbx_description
1 polymer ?
#
loop_
_entity_poly.entity_id
_entity_poly.type
_entity_poly.pdbx_seq_one_letter_code
_entity_poly.pdbx_strand_id
1 'polypeptide(L)'
;MIRSIVTRNDPKGPVIAKDDETSQRNLNKLQSYYGACMDNSQLLKIGSKPLQDELKKLTDLFPVPGAPSVSHNGTRAVLSPANRLALSKFWGQGMKYGFELPVAWELWDDETNPGTKMLTATQAGLGLKEEEFYKDDKLMKVYERVIAEMFYIIQGKGNPQKLSAVPMVWQKVAKGVVAFEKILAGIEVQPPKAAEASSYNANKGEEAHTDAGTKAEEESFEEEEEEEEEEEEEEEEGIVWDKMSDLDEITPSLDWTVIFKHAFPADVPLPENINMLWKFYFRRLETALESLPLEATQNYLAWTLMRNLGVNLAEPYQKPLLELKKAIPGENAATSRWESCVKMVNDNLGDLAGHFFVKATFPQESQDIMNNLIGSLRWSFEKSFWEYNWLDPRTRQAALQKLKAIVPKIGFSHSNPKVDSSASVDEYYSTLVIRDGDYFGNQISVGSWKTELMFHSMNRPSDRVKLAAIPQTVNAFYNPNMNSIEILAGILRAPFFDAKVPEYLNYAGIGVVAAHELAHGFDNRGQRYDENGAIREVSYQLLCSLACFCMAGPSALMSIF
;
A
#
# COMPACT_ATOMS: atom_id res chain seq x y z
N MET A 1 -25.28 -1.90 -5.14
CA MET A 1 -25.77 -1.25 -3.90
C MET A 1 -24.96 0.00 -3.54
N ILE A 2 -23.61 -0.05 -3.35
CA ILE A 2 -22.84 1.16 -2.96
C ILE A 2 -23.13 2.33 -3.88
N ARG A 3 -23.18 2.12 -5.21
CA ARG A 3 -23.54 3.17 -6.17
C ARG A 3 -24.90 3.83 -5.83
N SER A 4 -25.92 3.08 -5.43
CA SER A 4 -27.22 3.65 -5.07
C SER A 4 -27.20 4.44 -3.76
N ILE A 5 -26.31 4.08 -2.82
CA ILE A 5 -26.11 4.83 -1.58
C ILE A 5 -25.49 6.20 -1.87
N VAL A 6 -24.42 6.23 -2.71
CA VAL A 6 -23.63 7.44 -2.95
C VAL A 6 -24.23 8.38 -4.01
N THR A 7 -25.19 7.91 -4.81
CA THR A 7 -25.84 8.75 -5.83
C THR A 7 -26.97 9.58 -5.20
N ARG A 8 -26.88 10.90 -5.31
CA ARG A 8 -27.92 11.81 -4.82
C ARG A 8 -29.24 11.51 -5.53
N ASN A 9 -30.34 11.45 -4.75
CA ASN A 9 -31.70 11.21 -5.24
C ASN A 9 -31.90 9.86 -5.98
N ASP A 10 -31.07 8.87 -5.75
CA ASP A 10 -31.33 7.52 -6.26
C ASP A 10 -32.52 6.91 -5.49
N PRO A 11 -33.61 6.47 -6.18
CA PRO A 11 -34.77 5.86 -5.53
C PRO A 11 -34.44 4.53 -4.82
N LYS A 12 -33.29 3.92 -5.14
CA LYS A 12 -32.76 2.72 -4.47
C LYS A 12 -31.77 3.06 -3.34
N GLY A 13 -31.54 4.33 -3.06
CA GLY A 13 -30.70 4.78 -1.97
C GLY A 13 -31.31 4.51 -0.59
N PRO A 14 -30.55 4.70 0.49
CA PRO A 14 -31.04 4.44 1.85
C PRO A 14 -32.18 5.39 2.22
N VAL A 15 -33.18 4.84 2.89
CA VAL A 15 -34.23 5.64 3.52
C VAL A 15 -33.73 6.09 4.90
N ILE A 16 -33.59 7.40 5.07
CA ILE A 16 -33.15 8.00 6.33
C ILE A 16 -34.33 8.64 7.02
N ALA A 17 -34.51 8.39 8.32
CA ALA A 17 -35.52 9.06 9.12
C ALA A 17 -35.28 10.59 9.13
N LYS A 18 -36.34 11.40 9.10
CA LYS A 18 -36.20 12.86 8.99
C LYS A 18 -35.55 13.52 10.20
N ASP A 19 -35.55 12.85 11.33
CA ASP A 19 -34.99 13.25 12.62
C ASP A 19 -33.56 12.70 12.87
N ASP A 20 -32.99 11.88 11.96
CA ASP A 20 -31.64 11.37 12.05
C ASP A 20 -30.65 12.31 11.32
N GLU A 21 -30.36 13.44 11.91
CA GLU A 21 -29.45 14.45 11.38
C GLU A 21 -28.02 13.91 11.20
N THR A 22 -27.57 13.01 12.07
CA THR A 22 -26.23 12.41 12.01
C THR A 22 -26.10 11.50 10.80
N SER A 23 -27.06 10.61 10.56
CA SER A 23 -27.09 9.80 9.34
C SER A 23 -27.16 10.66 8.08
N GLN A 24 -27.88 11.78 8.12
CA GLN A 24 -27.95 12.70 6.99
C GLN A 24 -26.60 13.39 6.72
N ARG A 25 -25.87 13.83 7.77
CA ARG A 25 -24.51 14.38 7.60
C ARG A 25 -23.57 13.34 6.99
N ASN A 26 -23.60 12.12 7.49
CA ASN A 26 -22.83 11.00 6.99
C ASN A 26 -23.11 10.72 5.51
N LEU A 27 -24.37 10.65 5.13
CA LEU A 27 -24.78 10.46 3.74
C LEU A 27 -24.33 11.62 2.85
N ASN A 28 -24.50 12.86 3.30
CA ASN A 28 -24.07 14.04 2.56
C ASN A 28 -22.56 14.02 2.30
N LYS A 29 -21.73 13.62 3.28
CA LYS A 29 -20.27 13.49 3.13
C LYS A 29 -19.91 12.48 2.03
N LEU A 30 -20.55 11.30 2.01
CA LEU A 30 -20.39 10.28 0.95
C LEU A 30 -20.80 10.81 -0.42
N GLN A 31 -21.96 11.43 -0.50
CA GLN A 31 -22.51 11.93 -1.76
C GLN A 31 -21.72 13.11 -2.32
N SER A 32 -21.18 13.97 -1.45
CA SER A 32 -20.28 15.05 -1.84
C SER A 32 -18.99 14.52 -2.42
N TYR A 33 -18.39 13.52 -1.78
CA TYR A 33 -17.16 12.88 -2.25
C TYR A 33 -17.34 12.17 -3.62
N TYR A 34 -18.37 11.33 -3.72
CA TYR A 34 -18.70 10.64 -4.96
C TYR A 34 -19.11 11.61 -6.08
N GLY A 35 -19.93 12.61 -5.76
CA GLY A 35 -20.39 13.64 -6.70
C GLY A 35 -19.23 14.43 -7.27
N ALA A 36 -18.26 14.84 -6.44
CA ALA A 36 -17.05 15.52 -6.89
C ALA A 36 -16.22 14.64 -7.83
N CYS A 37 -16.09 13.35 -7.55
CA CYS A 37 -15.43 12.38 -8.43
C CYS A 37 -16.15 12.26 -9.78
N MET A 38 -17.48 12.25 -9.81
CA MET A 38 -18.30 12.09 -11.03
C MET A 38 -18.41 13.35 -11.87
N ASP A 39 -18.12 14.54 -11.32
CA ASP A 39 -18.28 15.81 -12.02
C ASP A 39 -17.12 16.10 -13.02
N ASN A 40 -17.17 15.38 -14.13
CA ASN A 40 -16.18 15.56 -15.22
C ASN A 40 -16.18 16.99 -15.80
N SER A 41 -17.31 17.69 -15.77
CA SER A 41 -17.42 19.06 -16.25
C SER A 41 -16.57 20.02 -15.43
N GLN A 42 -16.65 19.90 -14.11
CA GLN A 42 -15.84 20.70 -13.17
C GLN A 42 -14.36 20.34 -13.30
N LEU A 43 -14.04 19.05 -13.40
CA LEU A 43 -12.64 18.59 -13.55
C LEU A 43 -12.01 19.11 -14.86
N LEU A 44 -12.73 19.11 -15.98
CA LEU A 44 -12.26 19.69 -17.24
C LEU A 44 -12.04 21.21 -17.13
N LYS A 45 -12.92 21.91 -16.42
CA LYS A 45 -12.81 23.37 -16.21
C LYS A 45 -11.59 23.73 -15.36
N ILE A 46 -11.30 22.95 -14.33
CA ILE A 46 -10.15 23.15 -13.43
C ILE A 46 -8.83 22.79 -14.15
N GLY A 47 -8.87 21.76 -15.01
CA GLY A 47 -7.71 21.28 -15.76
C GLY A 47 -6.61 20.72 -14.86
N SER A 48 -5.35 21.00 -15.19
CA SER A 48 -4.17 20.55 -14.41
C SER A 48 -3.76 21.50 -13.28
N LYS A 49 -4.45 22.61 -13.12
CA LYS A 49 -4.05 23.67 -12.17
C LYS A 49 -3.86 23.16 -10.74
N PRO A 50 -4.73 22.34 -10.13
CA PRO A 50 -4.53 21.85 -8.77
C PRO A 50 -3.22 21.07 -8.61
N LEU A 51 -2.87 20.21 -9.57
CA LEU A 51 -1.61 19.48 -9.55
C LEU A 51 -0.40 20.40 -9.76
N GLN A 52 -0.52 21.41 -10.63
CA GLN A 52 0.53 22.41 -10.80
C GLN A 52 0.79 23.20 -9.52
N ASP A 53 -0.26 23.55 -8.78
CA ASP A 53 -0.16 24.27 -7.50
C ASP A 53 0.54 23.39 -6.43
N GLU A 54 0.26 22.08 -6.38
CA GLU A 54 0.96 21.17 -5.47
C GLU A 54 2.43 20.95 -5.87
N LEU A 55 2.70 20.75 -7.16
CA LEU A 55 4.09 20.67 -7.66
C LEU A 55 4.88 21.94 -7.36
N LYS A 56 4.24 23.11 -7.45
CA LYS A 56 4.89 24.36 -7.09
C LYS A 56 5.23 24.42 -5.62
N LYS A 57 4.35 24.04 -4.70
CA LYS A 57 4.66 23.99 -3.26
C LYS A 57 5.87 23.11 -2.99
N LEU A 58 5.97 21.99 -3.68
CA LEU A 58 7.09 21.07 -3.51
C LEU A 58 8.39 21.61 -4.10
N THR A 59 8.35 22.25 -5.27
CA THR A 59 9.54 22.90 -5.84
C THR A 59 9.96 24.12 -5.03
N ASP A 60 9.04 24.82 -4.39
CA ASP A 60 9.35 25.93 -3.46
C ASP A 60 10.06 25.41 -2.19
N LEU A 61 9.69 24.21 -1.70
CA LEU A 61 10.34 23.58 -0.55
C LEU A 61 11.73 23.02 -0.89
N PHE A 62 11.89 22.48 -2.10
CA PHE A 62 13.12 21.87 -2.57
C PHE A 62 13.53 22.50 -3.91
N PRO A 63 14.03 23.76 -3.90
CA PRO A 63 14.52 24.41 -5.10
C PRO A 63 15.85 23.78 -5.53
N VAL A 64 15.96 23.39 -6.80
CA VAL A 64 17.24 22.98 -7.38
C VAL A 64 18.05 24.23 -7.70
N PRO A 65 19.19 24.47 -7.05
CA PRO A 65 20.10 25.56 -7.44
C PRO A 65 20.67 25.25 -8.83
N GLY A 66 20.78 26.25 -9.67
CA GLY A 66 21.28 26.14 -11.05
C GLY A 66 22.77 25.84 -11.21
N ALA A 67 23.39 25.16 -10.25
CA ALA A 67 24.79 24.72 -10.36
C ALA A 67 24.96 23.32 -9.76
N PRO A 68 25.62 22.38 -10.48
CA PRO A 68 25.91 21.07 -9.95
C PRO A 68 26.95 21.18 -8.82
N SER A 69 26.63 20.67 -7.64
CA SER A 69 27.62 20.40 -6.61
C SER A 69 28.35 19.08 -6.95
N VAL A 70 29.10 19.05 -8.03
CA VAL A 70 29.98 17.94 -8.34
C VAL A 70 31.34 18.19 -7.67
N SER A 71 31.63 17.44 -6.63
CA SER A 71 32.99 17.34 -6.13
C SER A 71 33.82 16.52 -7.15
N HIS A 72 34.85 17.14 -7.74
CA HIS A 72 35.66 16.60 -8.82
C HIS A 72 36.70 15.54 -8.38
N ASN A 73 36.61 15.02 -7.15
CA ASN A 73 37.67 14.18 -6.57
C ASN A 73 37.22 12.75 -6.18
N GLY A 74 36.27 12.14 -6.85
CA GLY A 74 35.95 10.72 -6.60
C GLY A 74 35.46 10.39 -5.17
N THR A 75 35.22 11.41 -4.35
CA THR A 75 34.56 11.28 -3.06
C THR A 75 33.06 11.45 -3.24
N ARG A 76 32.25 10.57 -2.65
CA ARG A 76 30.79 10.59 -2.63
C ARG A 76 30.27 12.03 -2.52
N ALA A 77 29.34 12.41 -3.40
CA ALA A 77 28.75 13.74 -3.41
C ALA A 77 27.68 13.84 -2.29
N VAL A 78 28.10 14.11 -1.09
CA VAL A 78 27.19 14.36 0.04
C VAL A 78 26.36 15.61 -0.25
N LEU A 79 25.05 15.52 -0.13
CA LEU A 79 24.15 16.68 -0.27
C LEU A 79 24.58 17.80 0.68
N SER A 80 24.57 19.04 0.20
CA SER A 80 24.79 20.18 1.10
C SER A 80 23.77 20.18 2.25
N PRO A 81 24.12 20.64 3.46
CA PRO A 81 23.18 20.66 4.58
C PRO A 81 21.86 21.40 4.25
N ALA A 82 21.92 22.40 3.39
CA ALA A 82 20.72 23.11 2.93
C ALA A 82 19.83 22.25 2.03
N ASN A 83 20.44 21.49 1.11
CA ASN A 83 19.69 20.58 0.24
C ASN A 83 19.14 19.37 1.00
N ARG A 84 19.94 18.79 1.93
CA ARG A 84 19.47 17.75 2.84
C ARG A 84 18.25 18.20 3.63
N LEU A 85 18.29 19.36 4.24
CA LEU A 85 17.16 19.93 4.98
C LEU A 85 15.94 20.17 4.09
N ALA A 86 16.14 20.72 2.88
CA ALA A 86 15.08 21.01 1.94
C ALA A 86 14.41 19.71 1.44
N LEU A 87 15.19 18.71 1.08
CA LEU A 87 14.73 17.39 0.67
C LEU A 87 13.93 16.72 1.79
N SER A 88 14.44 16.74 3.02
CA SER A 88 13.79 16.15 4.18
C SER A 88 12.45 16.84 4.51
N LYS A 89 12.36 18.16 4.39
CA LYS A 89 11.08 18.88 4.53
C LYS A 89 10.08 18.49 3.44
N PHE A 90 10.53 18.40 2.20
CA PHE A 90 9.72 17.96 1.09
C PHE A 90 9.16 16.55 1.35
N TRP A 91 10.03 15.62 1.78
CA TRP A 91 9.67 14.25 2.09
C TRP A 91 8.62 14.17 3.20
N GLY A 92 8.85 14.88 4.31
CA GLY A 92 7.89 14.94 5.41
C GLY A 92 6.52 15.51 5.01
N GLN A 93 6.49 16.49 4.10
CA GLN A 93 5.23 17.03 3.56
C GLN A 93 4.51 16.00 2.67
N GLY A 94 5.24 15.27 1.83
CA GLY A 94 4.68 14.20 1.01
C GLY A 94 4.12 13.06 1.87
N MET A 95 4.87 12.64 2.88
CA MET A 95 4.45 11.64 3.86
C MET A 95 3.17 12.08 4.61
N LYS A 96 3.10 13.35 5.02
CA LYS A 96 1.89 13.91 5.64
C LYS A 96 0.66 13.81 4.75
N TYR A 97 0.82 13.94 3.45
CA TYR A 97 -0.28 13.81 2.48
C TYR A 97 -0.60 12.36 2.10
N GLY A 98 0.15 11.39 2.62
CA GLY A 98 0.00 9.98 2.29
C GLY A 98 0.44 9.66 0.86
N PHE A 99 1.42 10.37 0.31
CA PHE A 99 1.96 10.04 -1.01
C PHE A 99 2.90 8.85 -0.92
N GLU A 100 2.88 8.00 -1.94
CA GLU A 100 3.87 6.95 -2.13
C GLU A 100 5.22 7.57 -2.51
N LEU A 101 6.03 7.87 -1.52
CA LEU A 101 7.44 8.22 -1.67
C LEU A 101 8.28 6.94 -1.74
N PRO A 102 9.61 7.00 -1.99
CA PRO A 102 10.43 5.79 -2.02
C PRO A 102 10.27 4.87 -0.82
N VAL A 103 9.96 5.39 0.35
CA VAL A 103 9.68 4.61 1.55
C VAL A 103 8.22 4.79 1.94
N ALA A 104 7.48 3.68 2.03
CA ALA A 104 6.15 3.65 2.62
C ALA A 104 6.23 3.38 4.11
N TRP A 105 5.30 3.96 4.86
CA TRP A 105 5.21 3.81 6.30
C TRP A 105 3.85 3.24 6.66
N GLU A 106 3.85 2.13 7.38
CA GLU A 106 2.66 1.39 7.78
C GLU A 106 2.74 1.02 9.25
N LEU A 107 1.60 0.74 9.87
CA LEU A 107 1.55 0.15 11.21
C LEU A 107 1.25 -1.33 11.09
N TRP A 108 2.22 -2.14 11.47
CA TRP A 108 2.08 -3.59 11.56
C TRP A 108 1.89 -4.02 13.01
N ASP A 109 1.21 -5.14 13.20
CA ASP A 109 1.14 -5.75 14.54
C ASP A 109 2.50 -6.41 14.87
N ASP A 110 2.97 -6.22 16.08
CA ASP A 110 4.18 -6.86 16.57
C ASP A 110 3.92 -8.36 16.81
N GLU A 111 4.47 -9.20 15.95
CA GLU A 111 4.28 -10.65 16.02
C GLU A 111 4.92 -11.30 17.24
N THR A 112 5.90 -10.62 17.86
CA THR A 112 6.55 -11.07 19.10
C THR A 112 5.80 -10.63 20.35
N ASN A 113 5.06 -9.52 20.26
CA ASN A 113 4.28 -8.94 21.37
C ASN A 113 2.87 -8.55 20.90
N PRO A 114 1.96 -9.54 20.73
CA PRO A 114 0.62 -9.32 20.20
C PRO A 114 -0.14 -8.25 20.97
N GLY A 115 -0.76 -7.34 20.24
CA GLY A 115 -1.50 -6.21 20.82
C GLY A 115 -0.70 -4.91 20.85
N THR A 116 0.57 -4.90 20.43
CA THR A 116 1.35 -3.69 20.14
C THR A 116 1.47 -3.47 18.64
N LYS A 117 1.76 -2.25 18.24
CA LYS A 117 1.96 -1.87 16.83
C LYS A 117 3.34 -1.30 16.63
N MET A 118 3.94 -1.66 15.50
CA MET A 118 5.21 -1.15 15.04
C MET A 118 5.04 -0.21 13.86
N LEU A 119 5.76 0.91 13.85
CA LEU A 119 5.93 1.69 12.64
C LEU A 119 6.94 0.97 11.75
N THR A 120 6.47 0.49 10.61
CA THR A 120 7.25 -0.31 9.68
C THR A 120 7.53 0.48 8.42
N ALA A 121 8.79 0.52 8.02
CA ALA A 121 9.25 1.11 6.78
C ALA A 121 9.38 0.00 5.72
N THR A 122 8.74 0.20 4.57
CA THR A 122 8.77 -0.74 3.45
C THR A 122 9.20 -0.06 2.16
N GLN A 123 9.68 -0.85 1.20
CA GLN A 123 10.01 -0.31 -0.11
C GLN A 123 8.75 0.19 -0.83
N ALA A 124 8.87 1.31 -1.51
CA ALA A 124 7.81 1.94 -2.30
C ALA A 124 8.41 2.81 -3.42
N GLY A 125 7.56 3.54 -4.10
CA GLY A 125 8.00 4.58 -5.04
C GLY A 125 8.33 4.10 -6.44
N LEU A 126 8.44 2.80 -6.69
CA LEU A 126 8.60 2.27 -8.04
C LEU A 126 7.33 2.50 -8.88
N GLY A 127 7.50 3.06 -10.06
CA GLY A 127 6.38 3.35 -10.96
C GLY A 127 5.79 2.12 -11.64
N LEU A 128 6.60 1.09 -11.82
CA LEU A 128 6.23 -0.17 -12.45
C LEU A 128 6.01 -1.32 -11.45
N LYS A 129 6.14 -1.09 -10.15
CA LYS A 129 5.91 -2.02 -9.03
C LYS A 129 6.83 -3.24 -8.95
N GLU A 130 7.12 -3.90 -10.08
CA GLU A 130 7.94 -5.10 -10.16
C GLU A 130 9.30 -4.74 -10.75
N GLU A 131 10.37 -5.18 -10.14
CA GLU A 131 11.75 -4.93 -10.58
C GLU A 131 12.02 -5.46 -11.98
N GLU A 132 11.45 -6.62 -12.31
CA GLU A 132 11.59 -7.25 -13.62
C GLU A 132 11.01 -6.42 -14.77
N PHE A 133 10.01 -5.57 -14.49
CA PHE A 133 9.45 -4.68 -15.51
C PHE A 133 10.45 -3.63 -16.01
N TYR A 134 11.45 -3.28 -15.19
CA TYR A 134 12.52 -2.36 -15.60
C TYR A 134 13.55 -3.01 -16.54
N LYS A 135 13.54 -4.34 -16.68
CA LYS A 135 14.35 -5.12 -17.62
C LYS A 135 13.65 -5.29 -19.00
N ASP A 136 12.35 -5.00 -19.12
CA ASP A 136 11.61 -5.06 -20.40
C ASP A 136 11.76 -3.78 -21.22
N ASP A 137 12.60 -3.82 -22.25
CA ASP A 137 12.88 -2.70 -23.16
C ASP A 137 11.63 -2.10 -23.84
N LYS A 138 10.59 -2.91 -24.07
CA LYS A 138 9.35 -2.44 -24.72
C LYS A 138 8.51 -1.65 -23.74
N LEU A 139 8.35 -2.18 -22.52
CA LEU A 139 7.63 -1.50 -21.45
C LEU A 139 8.36 -0.22 -21.05
N MET A 140 9.69 -0.25 -20.96
CA MET A 140 10.51 0.92 -20.63
C MET A 140 10.35 2.06 -21.64
N LYS A 141 10.27 1.76 -22.95
CA LYS A 141 9.99 2.79 -23.97
C LYS A 141 8.62 3.43 -23.79
N VAL A 142 7.61 2.65 -23.41
CA VAL A 142 6.28 3.19 -23.10
C VAL A 142 6.34 4.04 -21.83
N TYR A 143 7.05 3.57 -20.80
CA TYR A 143 7.19 4.24 -19.52
C TYR A 143 7.88 5.60 -19.66
N GLU A 144 9.05 5.65 -20.29
CA GLU A 144 9.76 6.91 -20.59
C GLU A 144 8.88 7.91 -21.38
N ARG A 145 8.16 7.41 -22.39
CA ARG A 145 7.23 8.23 -23.16
C ARG A 145 6.14 8.81 -22.28
N VAL A 146 5.49 8.01 -21.43
CA VAL A 146 4.42 8.44 -20.54
C VAL A 146 4.91 9.49 -19.54
N ILE A 147 6.07 9.30 -18.94
CA ILE A 147 6.70 10.29 -18.07
C ILE A 147 6.89 11.62 -18.82
N ALA A 148 7.52 11.58 -20.00
CA ALA A 148 7.78 12.77 -20.79
C ALA A 148 6.48 13.50 -21.20
N GLU A 149 5.43 12.76 -21.57
CA GLU A 149 4.11 13.30 -21.89
C GLU A 149 3.46 13.98 -20.69
N MET A 150 3.51 13.36 -19.52
CA MET A 150 2.94 13.94 -18.29
C MET A 150 3.65 15.23 -17.89
N PHE A 151 4.99 15.26 -17.90
CA PHE A 151 5.73 16.51 -17.67
C PHE A 151 5.38 17.59 -18.69
N TYR A 152 5.29 17.24 -19.97
CA TYR A 152 4.93 18.21 -21.01
C TYR A 152 3.51 18.75 -20.85
N ILE A 153 2.54 17.90 -20.49
CA ILE A 153 1.16 18.31 -20.25
C ILE A 153 1.05 19.22 -19.02
N ILE A 154 1.69 18.81 -17.93
CA ILE A 154 1.49 19.47 -16.63
C ILE A 154 2.37 20.71 -16.48
N GLN A 155 3.65 20.65 -16.84
CA GLN A 155 4.60 21.76 -16.66
C GLN A 155 4.89 22.51 -17.97
N GLY A 156 4.94 21.80 -19.10
CA GLY A 156 5.29 22.35 -20.39
C GLY A 156 4.14 23.01 -21.17
N LYS A 157 2.93 23.03 -20.61
CA LYS A 157 1.71 23.56 -21.25
C LYS A 157 1.33 22.82 -22.54
N GLY A 158 1.68 21.51 -22.65
CA GLY A 158 1.22 20.65 -23.74
C GLY A 158 -0.30 20.53 -23.76
N ASN A 159 -0.88 20.42 -24.95
CA ASN A 159 -2.32 20.20 -25.06
C ASN A 159 -2.64 18.70 -24.85
N PRO A 160 -3.33 18.32 -23.78
CA PRO A 160 -3.60 16.91 -23.49
C PRO A 160 -4.51 16.23 -24.52
N GLN A 161 -5.29 17.00 -25.30
CA GLN A 161 -6.17 16.48 -26.37
C GLN A 161 -5.44 16.32 -27.71
N LYS A 162 -4.32 17.02 -27.90
CA LYS A 162 -3.54 17.04 -29.16
C LYS A 162 -2.05 16.95 -28.81
N LEU A 163 -1.61 15.85 -28.24
CA LEU A 163 -0.19 15.59 -28.04
C LEU A 163 0.47 15.40 -29.41
N SER A 164 1.22 16.41 -29.82
CA SER A 164 2.21 16.33 -30.91
C SER A 164 3.53 15.81 -30.33
N ALA A 165 4.62 15.87 -31.09
CA ALA A 165 5.93 15.44 -30.62
C ALA A 165 6.31 16.12 -29.31
N VAL A 166 6.64 15.32 -28.28
CA VAL A 166 7.11 15.83 -26.98
C VAL A 166 8.52 16.41 -27.14
N PRO A 167 8.78 17.65 -26.69
CA PRO A 167 10.09 18.28 -26.77
C PRO A 167 11.20 17.44 -26.09
N MET A 168 12.42 17.49 -26.66
CA MET A 168 13.58 16.72 -26.19
C MET A 168 13.91 16.94 -24.70
N VAL A 169 13.61 18.14 -24.19
CA VAL A 169 13.86 18.47 -22.77
C VAL A 169 13.08 17.54 -21.85
N TRP A 170 11.83 17.24 -22.17
CA TRP A 170 10.99 16.34 -21.34
C TRP A 170 11.38 14.87 -21.49
N GLN A 171 11.92 14.48 -22.64
CA GLN A 171 12.50 13.15 -22.82
C GLN A 171 13.76 12.95 -21.97
N LYS A 172 14.58 14.00 -21.79
CA LYS A 172 15.73 13.96 -20.87
C LYS A 172 15.29 13.85 -19.41
N VAL A 173 14.24 14.61 -19.03
CA VAL A 173 13.62 14.50 -17.70
C VAL A 173 13.17 13.07 -17.42
N ALA A 174 12.46 12.45 -18.36
CA ALA A 174 11.99 11.07 -18.22
C ALA A 174 13.13 10.07 -18.01
N LYS A 175 14.23 10.22 -18.76
CA LYS A 175 15.43 9.36 -18.57
C LYS A 175 16.04 9.51 -17.18
N GLY A 176 16.08 10.73 -16.63
CA GLY A 176 16.57 10.95 -15.27
C GLY A 176 15.67 10.30 -14.21
N VAL A 177 14.35 10.34 -14.39
CA VAL A 177 13.40 9.66 -13.51
C VAL A 177 13.59 8.14 -13.58
N VAL A 178 13.69 7.59 -14.78
CA VAL A 178 13.88 6.15 -14.98
C VAL A 178 15.21 5.68 -14.43
N ALA A 179 16.28 6.48 -14.54
CA ALA A 179 17.58 6.14 -13.95
C ALA A 179 17.48 6.04 -12.41
N PHE A 180 16.75 6.96 -11.77
CA PHE A 180 16.51 6.91 -10.33
C PHE A 180 15.76 5.65 -9.92
N GLU A 181 14.67 5.32 -10.61
CA GLU A 181 13.85 4.15 -10.28
C GLU A 181 14.61 2.83 -10.58
N LYS A 182 15.47 2.79 -11.60
CA LYS A 182 16.29 1.61 -11.87
C LYS A 182 17.26 1.31 -10.73
N ILE A 183 17.91 2.32 -10.15
CA ILE A 183 18.76 2.13 -8.98
C ILE A 183 17.94 1.60 -7.80
N LEU A 184 16.75 2.16 -7.56
CA LEU A 184 15.86 1.63 -6.52
C LEU A 184 15.45 0.18 -6.76
N ALA A 185 15.27 -0.21 -8.03
CA ALA A 185 14.95 -1.58 -8.44
C ALA A 185 16.17 -2.50 -8.51
N GLY A 186 17.34 -2.11 -7.98
CA GLY A 186 18.55 -2.92 -8.01
C GLY A 186 19.11 -3.16 -9.41
N ILE A 187 18.83 -2.30 -10.37
CA ILE A 187 19.31 -2.45 -11.74
C ILE A 187 20.46 -1.48 -11.98
N GLU A 188 21.60 -2.00 -12.39
CA GLU A 188 22.79 -1.21 -12.67
C GLU A 188 22.52 -0.13 -13.73
N VAL A 189 22.81 1.11 -13.42
CA VAL A 189 22.70 2.26 -14.33
C VAL A 189 24.09 2.79 -14.63
N GLN A 190 24.57 2.61 -15.86
CA GLN A 190 25.81 3.27 -16.28
C GLN A 190 25.66 4.79 -16.12
N PRO A 191 26.57 5.46 -15.39
CA PRO A 191 26.52 6.91 -15.24
C PRO A 191 26.55 7.57 -16.64
N PRO A 192 25.79 8.66 -16.85
CA PRO A 192 25.81 9.36 -18.12
C PRO A 192 27.26 9.79 -18.42
N LYS A 193 27.84 9.30 -19.53
CA LYS A 193 29.17 9.73 -20.00
C LYS A 193 29.19 11.25 -19.98
N ALA A 194 30.11 11.83 -19.21
CA ALA A 194 30.32 13.27 -19.17
C ALA A 194 30.38 13.77 -20.61
N ALA A 195 29.55 14.78 -20.92
CA ALA A 195 29.52 15.34 -22.28
C ALA A 195 30.95 15.69 -22.65
N GLU A 196 31.47 15.05 -23.70
CA GLU A 196 32.76 15.37 -24.28
C GLU A 196 32.75 16.86 -24.58
N ALA A 197 33.53 17.60 -23.78
CA ALA A 197 33.89 18.96 -24.10
C ALA A 197 34.69 18.87 -25.39
N SER A 198 34.09 19.38 -26.47
CA SER A 198 34.76 19.54 -27.76
C SER A 198 36.09 20.24 -27.58
N SER A 199 37.18 19.49 -27.59
CA SER A 199 38.49 20.02 -27.91
C SER A 199 38.96 19.39 -29.20
N TYR A 200 38.86 20.19 -30.25
CA TYR A 200 39.52 20.04 -31.51
C TYR A 200 41.03 20.00 -31.26
N ASN A 201 41.67 18.84 -31.40
CA ASN A 201 43.05 18.77 -31.90
C ASN A 201 43.37 17.36 -32.38
N ALA A 202 43.87 17.35 -33.63
CA ALA A 202 44.28 16.19 -34.34
C ALA A 202 45.69 15.69 -33.94
N ASN A 203 45.94 14.41 -34.19
CA ASN A 203 47.18 13.69 -34.40
C ASN A 203 47.87 13.00 -33.21
N LYS A 204 47.86 11.75 -33.28
CA LYS A 204 48.89 10.72 -33.45
C LYS A 204 48.55 9.47 -32.64
N GLY A 205 48.67 8.34 -33.35
CA GLY A 205 48.45 7.02 -32.79
C GLY A 205 49.55 6.57 -31.84
N GLU A 206 49.17 5.62 -31.06
CA GLU A 206 49.99 4.47 -30.65
C GLU A 206 49.08 3.52 -29.86
N GLU A 207 49.12 2.27 -30.27
CA GLU A 207 48.44 1.16 -29.62
C GLU A 207 49.04 0.94 -28.23
N ALA A 208 48.20 0.87 -27.22
CA ALA A 208 48.56 0.25 -25.95
C ALA A 208 47.32 -0.58 -25.49
N HIS A 209 47.45 -1.88 -25.66
CA HIS A 209 46.66 -2.83 -24.92
C HIS A 209 46.94 -2.63 -23.43
N THR A 210 45.96 -2.24 -22.65
CA THR A 210 46.01 -2.35 -21.20
C THR A 210 44.79 -3.15 -20.75
N ASP A 211 45.14 -4.27 -20.15
CA ASP A 211 44.36 -5.21 -19.38
C ASP A 211 43.73 -4.47 -18.15
N ALA A 212 42.58 -3.89 -18.36
CA ALA A 212 41.80 -3.17 -17.31
C ALA A 212 40.32 -3.61 -17.27
N GLY A 213 39.95 -4.58 -18.11
CA GLY A 213 38.58 -5.08 -18.19
C GLY A 213 38.24 -6.15 -17.14
N THR A 214 39.20 -6.94 -16.71
CA THR A 214 38.96 -8.10 -15.84
C THR A 214 38.77 -7.75 -14.37
N LYS A 215 39.38 -6.66 -13.87
CA LYS A 215 39.25 -6.30 -12.46
C LYS A 215 37.93 -5.59 -12.13
N ALA A 216 37.35 -4.83 -13.06
CA ALA A 216 36.11 -4.15 -12.84
C ALA A 216 34.87 -5.10 -12.95
N GLU A 217 35.01 -6.17 -13.75
CA GLU A 217 33.99 -7.22 -13.84
C GLU A 217 34.04 -8.17 -12.63
N GLU A 218 35.24 -8.47 -12.07
CA GLU A 218 35.35 -9.28 -10.85
C GLU A 218 34.86 -8.51 -9.61
N GLU A 219 35.16 -7.21 -9.47
CA GLU A 219 34.66 -6.39 -8.35
C GLU A 219 33.14 -6.21 -8.40
N SER A 220 32.53 -6.12 -9.59
CA SER A 220 31.04 -6.02 -9.71
C SER A 220 30.35 -7.36 -9.42
N PHE A 221 30.97 -8.49 -9.74
CA PHE A 221 30.42 -9.80 -9.41
C PHE A 221 30.48 -10.10 -7.90
N GLU A 222 31.57 -9.71 -7.23
CA GLU A 222 31.74 -9.88 -5.80
C GLU A 222 30.74 -8.98 -5.03
N GLU A 223 30.48 -7.74 -5.48
CA GLU A 223 29.49 -6.85 -4.89
C GLU A 223 28.04 -7.36 -5.10
N GLU A 224 27.72 -7.94 -6.27
CA GLU A 224 26.40 -8.55 -6.53
C GLU A 224 26.17 -9.82 -5.67
N GLU A 225 27.19 -10.68 -5.51
CA GLU A 225 27.11 -11.87 -4.66
C GLU A 225 26.96 -11.49 -3.17
N GLU A 226 27.68 -10.45 -2.70
CA GLU A 226 27.54 -9.95 -1.33
C GLU A 226 26.15 -9.32 -1.07
N GLU A 227 25.57 -8.59 -2.05
CA GLU A 227 24.21 -8.04 -1.93
C GLU A 227 23.15 -9.16 -1.92
N GLU A 228 23.28 -10.21 -2.77
CA GLU A 228 22.36 -11.35 -2.78
C GLU A 228 22.45 -12.16 -1.47
N GLU A 229 23.64 -12.37 -0.90
CA GLU A 229 23.83 -13.03 0.39
C GLU A 229 23.23 -12.20 1.55
N GLU A 230 23.39 -10.85 1.52
CA GLU A 230 22.77 -9.96 2.52
C GLU A 230 21.24 -9.94 2.39
N GLU A 231 20.67 -10.01 1.16
CA GLU A 231 19.22 -10.11 0.93
C GLU A 231 18.66 -11.43 1.48
N GLU A 232 19.34 -12.56 1.26
CA GLU A 232 18.94 -13.87 1.81
C GLU A 232 19.04 -13.90 3.34
N GLU A 233 20.09 -13.31 3.93
CA GLU A 233 20.24 -13.21 5.39
C GLU A 233 19.15 -12.31 6.01
N GLU A 234 18.78 -11.18 5.38
CA GLU A 234 17.70 -10.30 5.85
C GLU A 234 16.32 -10.95 5.76
N GLU A 235 16.09 -11.88 4.80
CA GLU A 235 14.84 -12.66 4.71
C GLU A 235 14.75 -13.75 5.81
N GLU A 236 15.91 -14.27 6.29
CA GLU A 236 15.96 -15.26 7.37
C GLU A 236 15.93 -14.63 8.76
N GLU A 237 16.46 -13.41 8.93
CA GLU A 237 16.33 -12.65 10.16
C GLU A 237 14.87 -12.20 10.36
N GLY A 238 14.22 -12.75 11.33
CA GLY A 238 12.87 -12.34 11.73
C GLY A 238 12.79 -10.85 12.04
N ILE A 239 11.60 -10.36 12.40
CA ILE A 239 11.35 -8.95 12.72
C ILE A 239 12.32 -8.46 13.78
N VAL A 240 13.22 -7.56 13.39
CA VAL A 240 14.21 -6.90 14.25
C VAL A 240 13.79 -5.45 14.47
N TRP A 241 13.77 -5.02 15.74
CA TRP A 241 13.56 -3.62 16.07
C TRP A 241 14.83 -2.82 15.80
N ASP A 242 14.76 -1.87 14.85
CA ASP A 242 15.82 -0.92 14.56
C ASP A 242 15.60 0.37 15.34
N LYS A 243 16.67 1.09 15.66
CA LYS A 243 16.55 2.44 16.20
C LYS A 243 16.29 3.42 15.05
N MET A 244 15.51 4.45 15.33
CA MET A 244 15.30 5.52 14.36
C MET A 244 16.61 6.19 13.92
N SER A 245 17.68 6.16 14.75
CA SER A 245 19.02 6.64 14.39
C SER A 245 19.68 5.86 13.26
N ASP A 246 19.34 4.58 13.10
CA ASP A 246 19.96 3.69 12.12
C ASP A 246 19.55 4.09 10.69
N LEU A 247 18.35 4.69 10.53
CA LEU A 247 17.94 5.33 9.28
C LEU A 247 18.88 6.46 8.83
N ASP A 248 19.34 7.31 9.76
CA ASP A 248 20.26 8.40 9.45
C ASP A 248 21.66 7.88 9.09
N GLU A 249 22.04 6.67 9.54
CA GLU A 249 23.30 6.01 9.20
C GLU A 249 23.23 5.36 7.82
N ILE A 250 22.11 4.71 7.48
CA ILE A 250 21.91 4.03 6.19
C ILE A 250 21.64 5.03 5.08
N THR A 251 20.89 6.11 5.36
CA THR A 251 20.50 7.15 4.39
C THR A 251 20.92 8.55 4.83
N PRO A 252 22.22 8.86 4.90
CA PRO A 252 22.72 10.15 5.40
C PRO A 252 22.31 11.36 4.54
N SER A 253 21.83 11.18 3.33
CA SER A 253 21.26 12.22 2.48
C SER A 253 19.92 12.76 2.98
N LEU A 254 19.27 12.05 3.91
CA LEU A 254 18.00 12.44 4.53
C LEU A 254 18.20 12.79 6.01
N ASP A 255 17.32 13.62 6.55
CA ASP A 255 17.20 13.89 8.00
C ASP A 255 15.84 13.39 8.47
N TRP A 256 15.82 12.15 8.95
CA TRP A 256 14.59 11.49 9.35
C TRP A 256 13.90 12.19 10.53
N THR A 257 14.66 12.83 11.40
CA THR A 257 14.07 13.65 12.47
C THR A 257 13.27 14.82 11.90
N VAL A 258 13.78 15.48 10.85
CA VAL A 258 13.07 16.57 10.15
C VAL A 258 11.86 16.01 9.40
N ILE A 259 12.00 14.88 8.71
CA ILE A 259 10.92 14.21 7.99
C ILE A 259 9.74 13.93 8.93
N PHE A 260 10.00 13.22 10.03
CA PHE A 260 8.96 12.86 10.98
C PHE A 260 8.33 14.07 11.68
N LYS A 261 9.11 15.08 12.05
CA LYS A 261 8.57 16.33 12.62
C LYS A 261 7.61 17.08 11.68
N HIS A 262 7.76 16.90 10.35
CA HIS A 262 6.84 17.49 9.38
C HIS A 262 5.63 16.62 9.10
N ALA A 263 5.78 15.29 9.20
CA ALA A 263 4.73 14.32 8.89
C ALA A 263 3.79 14.07 10.07
N PHE A 264 4.35 13.95 11.28
CA PHE A 264 3.61 13.59 12.47
C PHE A 264 2.74 14.73 13.00
N PRO A 265 1.55 14.43 13.58
CA PRO A 265 0.81 15.37 14.39
C PRO A 265 1.65 15.85 15.58
N ALA A 266 1.48 17.10 15.99
CA ALA A 266 2.31 17.72 17.04
C ALA A 266 2.15 17.08 18.44
N ASP A 267 1.04 16.39 18.66
CA ASP A 267 0.70 15.69 19.90
C ASP A 267 1.12 14.21 19.91
N VAL A 268 1.65 13.69 18.80
CA VAL A 268 2.14 12.32 18.69
C VAL A 268 3.66 12.29 18.85
N PRO A 269 4.20 11.61 19.88
CA PRO A 269 5.64 11.48 20.05
C PRO A 269 6.26 10.67 18.91
N LEU A 270 7.50 11.02 18.56
CA LEU A 270 8.26 10.23 17.58
C LEU A 270 8.61 8.85 18.16
N PRO A 271 8.62 7.78 17.37
CA PRO A 271 9.00 6.45 17.83
C PRO A 271 10.51 6.41 18.13
N GLU A 272 10.88 5.67 19.17
CA GLU A 272 12.30 5.38 19.46
C GLU A 272 12.80 4.22 18.58
N ASN A 273 11.93 3.26 18.35
CA ASN A 273 12.19 2.07 17.54
C ASN A 273 11.21 2.00 16.36
N ILE A 274 11.68 1.45 15.29
CA ILE A 274 10.94 1.21 14.04
C ILE A 274 11.26 -0.21 13.57
N ASN A 275 10.55 -0.69 12.57
CA ASN A 275 10.91 -1.88 11.84
C ASN A 275 11.31 -1.49 10.42
N MET A 276 12.53 -1.79 9.98
CA MET A 276 12.98 -1.61 8.61
C MET A 276 12.98 -2.95 7.89
N LEU A 277 12.04 -3.12 6.98
CA LEU A 277 12.10 -4.25 6.07
C LEU A 277 13.03 -3.91 4.92
N TRP A 278 13.86 -4.88 4.53
CA TRP A 278 14.76 -4.77 3.39
C TRP A 278 15.73 -3.57 3.49
N LYS A 279 16.67 -3.62 4.41
CA LYS A 279 17.70 -2.59 4.62
C LYS A 279 18.50 -2.31 3.35
N PHE A 280 18.71 -3.31 2.48
CA PHE A 280 19.33 -3.14 1.17
C PHE A 280 18.62 -2.10 0.30
N TYR A 281 17.29 -2.01 0.38
CA TYR A 281 16.53 -1.01 -0.38
C TYR A 281 16.84 0.43 0.06
N PHE A 282 17.07 0.65 1.35
CA PHE A 282 17.48 1.97 1.87
C PHE A 282 18.90 2.33 1.40
N ARG A 283 19.80 1.36 1.27
CA ARG A 283 21.13 1.56 0.67
C ARG A 283 21.01 1.94 -0.81
N ARG A 284 20.15 1.28 -1.58
CA ARG A 284 19.84 1.64 -2.98
C ARG A 284 19.26 3.05 -3.08
N LEU A 285 18.40 3.44 -2.15
CA LEU A 285 17.87 4.80 -2.09
C LEU A 285 19.00 5.83 -1.88
N GLU A 286 19.90 5.58 -0.94
CA GLU A 286 21.06 6.46 -0.72
C GLU A 286 21.93 6.53 -1.98
N THR A 287 22.22 5.39 -2.61
CA THR A 287 22.96 5.34 -3.87
C THR A 287 22.30 6.20 -4.95
N ALA A 288 20.98 6.15 -5.09
CA ALA A 288 20.26 6.99 -6.05
C ALA A 288 20.38 8.49 -5.73
N LEU A 289 20.32 8.85 -4.43
CA LEU A 289 20.44 10.23 -3.96
C LEU A 289 21.83 10.81 -4.14
N GLU A 290 22.89 9.99 -4.00
CA GLU A 290 24.29 10.39 -4.11
C GLU A 290 24.83 10.36 -5.55
N SER A 291 24.43 9.36 -6.34
CA SER A 291 25.03 9.12 -7.67
C SER A 291 24.39 9.96 -8.78
N LEU A 292 23.14 10.41 -8.60
CA LEU A 292 22.41 11.14 -9.62
C LEU A 292 22.42 12.65 -9.37
N PRO A 293 22.31 13.47 -10.45
CA PRO A 293 22.16 14.92 -10.28
C PRO A 293 20.91 15.27 -9.47
N LEU A 294 21.00 16.27 -8.60
CA LEU A 294 19.89 16.74 -7.76
C LEU A 294 18.61 17.04 -8.55
N GLU A 295 18.75 17.45 -9.81
CA GLU A 295 17.62 17.65 -10.73
C GLU A 295 16.89 16.33 -11.03
N ALA A 296 17.60 15.20 -11.11
CA ALA A 296 16.97 13.89 -11.30
C ALA A 296 16.13 13.49 -10.09
N THR A 297 16.64 13.69 -8.87
CA THR A 297 15.90 13.50 -7.62
C THR A 297 14.63 14.37 -7.59
N GLN A 298 14.74 15.66 -7.92
CA GLN A 298 13.58 16.56 -7.96
C GLN A 298 12.55 16.10 -9.01
N ASN A 299 13.00 15.70 -10.19
CA ASN A 299 12.13 15.21 -11.25
C ASN A 299 11.46 13.90 -10.87
N TYR A 300 12.19 12.98 -10.22
CA TYR A 300 11.61 11.74 -9.69
C TYR A 300 10.50 12.02 -8.67
N LEU A 301 10.74 12.91 -7.71
CA LEU A 301 9.74 13.30 -6.73
C LEU A 301 8.53 14.00 -7.38
N ALA A 302 8.76 14.84 -8.37
CA ALA A 302 7.68 15.45 -9.16
C ALA A 302 6.88 14.40 -9.95
N TRP A 303 7.55 13.41 -10.52
CA TRP A 303 6.91 12.27 -11.18
C TRP A 303 6.04 11.46 -10.21
N THR A 304 6.55 11.15 -9.03
CA THR A 304 5.81 10.46 -7.99
C THR A 304 4.49 11.17 -7.66
N LEU A 305 4.51 12.51 -7.54
CA LEU A 305 3.28 13.29 -7.35
C LEU A 305 2.37 13.27 -8.57
N MET A 306 2.92 13.40 -9.78
CA MET A 306 2.12 13.34 -11.01
C MET A 306 1.45 11.99 -11.17
N ARG A 307 2.12 10.91 -10.79
CA ARG A 307 1.57 9.55 -10.82
C ARG A 307 0.45 9.38 -9.80
N ASN A 308 0.67 9.79 -8.54
CA ASN A 308 -0.30 9.63 -7.45
C ASN A 308 -1.51 10.55 -7.60
N LEU A 309 -1.31 11.80 -7.99
CA LEU A 309 -2.38 12.79 -8.06
C LEU A 309 -2.98 12.98 -9.45
N GLY A 310 -2.23 12.64 -10.51
CA GLY A 310 -2.67 12.81 -11.91
C GLY A 310 -3.91 12.00 -12.25
N VAL A 311 -4.09 10.85 -11.60
CA VAL A 311 -5.29 10.00 -11.72
C VAL A 311 -6.57 10.68 -11.23
N ASN A 312 -6.45 11.77 -10.49
CA ASN A 312 -7.57 12.56 -9.96
C ASN A 312 -7.96 13.75 -10.85
N LEU A 313 -7.26 13.98 -11.94
CA LEU A 313 -7.57 15.00 -12.93
C LEU A 313 -8.67 14.54 -13.91
N ALA A 314 -9.06 15.39 -14.85
CA ALA A 314 -9.96 15.02 -15.93
C ALA A 314 -9.29 14.02 -16.90
N GLU A 315 -10.12 13.21 -17.58
CA GLU A 315 -9.68 12.13 -18.47
C GLU A 315 -8.57 12.50 -19.47
N PRO A 316 -8.58 13.67 -20.17
CA PRO A 316 -7.50 14.02 -21.08
C PRO A 316 -6.12 14.08 -20.42
N TYR A 317 -6.05 14.46 -19.15
CA TYR A 317 -4.81 14.52 -18.36
C TYR A 317 -4.38 13.16 -17.83
N GLN A 318 -5.32 12.22 -17.66
CA GLN A 318 -5.05 10.85 -17.23
C GLN A 318 -4.60 9.94 -18.36
N LYS A 319 -4.84 10.33 -19.63
CA LYS A 319 -4.64 9.46 -20.79
C LYS A 319 -3.26 8.78 -20.83
N PRO A 320 -2.12 9.48 -20.61
CA PRO A 320 -0.82 8.80 -20.59
C PRO A 320 -0.71 7.73 -19.49
N LEU A 321 -1.22 8.00 -18.27
CA LEU A 321 -1.22 7.03 -17.18
C LEU A 321 -2.11 5.82 -17.47
N LEU A 322 -3.24 6.01 -18.15
CA LEU A 322 -4.10 4.90 -18.58
C LEU A 322 -3.46 4.07 -19.69
N GLU A 323 -2.65 4.68 -20.57
CA GLU A 323 -1.87 3.97 -21.58
C GLU A 323 -0.76 3.13 -20.93
N LEU A 324 -0.08 3.67 -19.91
CA LEU A 324 0.88 2.91 -19.12
C LEU A 324 0.22 1.70 -18.47
N LYS A 325 -0.89 1.91 -17.78
CA LYS A 325 -1.63 0.84 -17.13
C LYS A 325 -2.00 -0.31 -18.08
N LYS A 326 -2.36 0.01 -19.34
CA LYS A 326 -2.66 -0.99 -20.38
C LYS A 326 -1.41 -1.75 -20.83
N ALA A 327 -0.23 -1.14 -20.73
CA ALA A 327 1.03 -1.77 -21.16
C ALA A 327 1.59 -2.72 -20.11
N ILE A 328 1.23 -2.53 -18.83
CA ILE A 328 1.69 -3.39 -17.73
C ILE A 328 0.96 -4.73 -17.81
N PRO A 329 1.68 -5.88 -17.82
CA PRO A 329 1.09 -7.20 -17.82
C PRO A 329 0.17 -7.44 -16.61
N GLY A 330 -0.98 -8.06 -16.84
CA GLY A 330 -1.94 -8.40 -15.76
C GLY A 330 -2.82 -7.24 -15.27
N GLU A 331 -2.57 -6.00 -15.70
CA GLU A 331 -3.41 -4.87 -15.29
C GLU A 331 -4.64 -4.68 -16.22
N ASN A 332 -5.84 -4.62 -15.62
CA ASN A 332 -7.08 -4.31 -16.31
C ASN A 332 -7.28 -2.80 -16.40
N ALA A 333 -7.25 -2.26 -17.63
CA ALA A 333 -7.29 -0.81 -17.86
C ALA A 333 -8.69 -0.21 -18.01
N ALA A 334 -9.73 -0.99 -18.23
CA ALA A 334 -11.06 -0.49 -18.61
C ALA A 334 -12.06 -0.62 -17.46
N THR A 335 -12.07 0.37 -16.57
CA THR A 335 -13.17 0.58 -15.63
C THR A 335 -13.95 1.83 -16.03
N SER A 336 -15.28 1.77 -15.96
CA SER A 336 -16.10 2.97 -16.17
C SER A 336 -15.85 3.98 -15.02
N ARG A 337 -16.06 5.28 -15.28
CA ARG A 337 -15.81 6.31 -14.25
C ARG A 337 -16.60 6.06 -12.96
N TRP A 338 -17.86 5.64 -13.06
CA TRP A 338 -18.64 5.37 -11.86
C TRP A 338 -18.08 4.21 -11.03
N GLU A 339 -17.52 3.17 -11.67
CA GLU A 339 -16.84 2.06 -10.96
C GLU A 339 -15.59 2.55 -10.25
N SER A 340 -14.77 3.36 -10.94
CA SER A 340 -13.60 3.99 -10.32
C SER A 340 -14.00 4.88 -9.14
N CYS A 341 -15.04 5.70 -9.27
CA CYS A 341 -15.50 6.56 -8.18
C CYS A 341 -16.10 5.76 -7.00
N VAL A 342 -16.80 4.65 -7.27
CA VAL A 342 -17.28 3.74 -6.20
C VAL A 342 -16.11 3.06 -5.51
N LYS A 343 -15.09 2.63 -6.28
CA LYS A 343 -13.85 2.09 -5.68
C LYS A 343 -13.20 3.12 -4.76
N MET A 344 -13.04 4.36 -5.19
CA MET A 344 -12.47 5.43 -4.37
C MET A 344 -13.29 5.72 -3.11
N VAL A 345 -14.63 5.59 -3.15
CA VAL A 345 -15.47 5.67 -1.95
C VAL A 345 -15.14 4.52 -0.99
N ASN A 346 -15.05 3.29 -1.49
CA ASN A 346 -14.71 2.13 -0.66
C ASN A 346 -13.30 2.26 -0.06
N ASP A 347 -12.31 2.68 -0.84
CA ASP A 347 -10.93 2.81 -0.39
C ASP A 347 -10.76 3.93 0.66
N ASN A 348 -11.56 5.00 0.58
CA ASN A 348 -11.36 6.21 1.36
C ASN A 348 -12.42 6.48 2.44
N LEU A 349 -13.65 6.05 2.23
CA LEU A 349 -14.79 6.25 3.11
C LEU A 349 -15.53 4.93 3.35
N GLY A 350 -14.77 3.82 3.42
CA GLY A 350 -15.31 2.48 3.38
C GLY A 350 -16.26 2.14 4.53
N ASP A 351 -15.90 2.47 5.76
CA ASP A 351 -16.76 2.23 6.92
C ASP A 351 -17.99 3.15 6.92
N LEU A 352 -17.85 4.38 6.39
CA LEU A 352 -18.97 5.30 6.22
C LEU A 352 -20.00 4.75 5.21
N ALA A 353 -19.53 4.22 4.07
CA ALA A 353 -20.40 3.53 3.11
C ALA A 353 -20.93 2.21 3.68
N GLY A 354 -20.09 1.51 4.45
CA GLY A 354 -20.40 0.28 5.15
C GLY A 354 -21.55 0.42 6.14
N HIS A 355 -21.64 1.55 6.84
CA HIS A 355 -22.78 1.85 7.72
C HIS A 355 -24.13 1.72 7.00
N PHE A 356 -24.27 2.36 5.85
CA PHE A 356 -25.52 2.29 5.07
C PHE A 356 -25.71 0.92 4.42
N PHE A 357 -24.62 0.27 4.01
CA PHE A 357 -24.65 -1.07 3.44
C PHE A 357 -25.17 -2.09 4.46
N VAL A 358 -24.62 -2.10 5.67
CA VAL A 358 -25.01 -3.01 6.76
C VAL A 358 -26.46 -2.80 7.15
N LYS A 359 -26.88 -1.54 7.37
CA LYS A 359 -28.28 -1.22 7.68
C LYS A 359 -29.27 -1.74 6.62
N ALA A 360 -28.86 -1.72 5.36
CA ALA A 360 -29.73 -2.14 4.26
C ALA A 360 -29.73 -3.65 3.98
N THR A 361 -28.66 -4.38 4.40
CA THR A 361 -28.43 -5.74 3.87
C THR A 361 -28.09 -6.80 4.89
N PHE A 362 -27.74 -6.45 6.11
CA PHE A 362 -27.24 -7.38 7.09
C PHE A 362 -28.07 -7.33 8.39
N PRO A 363 -29.16 -8.13 8.47
CA PRO A 363 -29.97 -8.22 9.69
C PRO A 363 -29.25 -9.05 10.77
N GLN A 364 -29.62 -8.83 12.03
CA GLN A 364 -29.09 -9.56 13.19
C GLN A 364 -29.24 -11.08 13.04
N GLU A 365 -30.35 -11.55 12.46
CA GLU A 365 -30.60 -12.97 12.20
C GLU A 365 -29.45 -13.62 11.40
N SER A 366 -28.89 -12.93 10.42
CA SER A 366 -27.75 -13.44 9.63
C SER A 366 -26.50 -13.65 10.49
N GLN A 367 -26.25 -12.75 11.44
CA GLN A 367 -25.15 -12.86 12.38
C GLN A 367 -25.34 -14.07 13.33
N ASP A 368 -26.55 -14.27 13.81
CA ASP A 368 -26.89 -15.37 14.73
C ASP A 368 -26.74 -16.73 14.04
N ILE A 369 -27.23 -16.85 12.79
CA ILE A 369 -27.05 -18.09 11.99
C ILE A 369 -25.55 -18.37 11.77
N MET A 370 -24.77 -17.37 11.42
CA MET A 370 -23.33 -17.55 11.21
C MET A 370 -22.58 -17.95 12.47
N ASN A 371 -22.92 -17.38 13.63
CA ASN A 371 -22.33 -17.77 14.90
C ASN A 371 -22.60 -19.26 15.21
N ASN A 372 -23.82 -19.73 14.97
CA ASN A 372 -24.19 -21.14 15.15
C ASN A 372 -23.42 -22.05 14.18
N LEU A 373 -23.31 -21.64 12.91
CA LEU A 373 -22.58 -22.38 11.88
C LEU A 373 -21.09 -22.51 12.25
N ILE A 374 -20.42 -21.42 12.65
CA ILE A 374 -19.03 -21.44 13.10
C ILE A 374 -18.87 -22.32 14.34
N GLY A 375 -19.82 -22.27 15.27
CA GLY A 375 -19.84 -23.17 16.44
C GLY A 375 -19.84 -24.64 16.04
N SER A 376 -20.67 -25.01 15.06
CA SER A 376 -20.74 -26.38 14.53
C SER A 376 -19.46 -26.78 13.80
N LEU A 377 -18.87 -25.89 13.03
CA LEU A 377 -17.59 -26.15 12.35
C LEU A 377 -16.47 -26.38 13.37
N ARG A 378 -16.36 -25.54 14.41
CA ARG A 378 -15.38 -25.73 15.49
C ARG A 378 -15.52 -27.09 16.17
N TRP A 379 -16.75 -27.48 16.48
CA TRP A 379 -17.02 -28.79 17.06
C TRP A 379 -16.54 -29.91 16.15
N SER A 380 -16.78 -29.80 14.84
CA SER A 380 -16.31 -30.76 13.84
C SER A 380 -14.77 -30.83 13.79
N PHE A 381 -14.08 -29.66 13.77
CA PHE A 381 -12.61 -29.61 13.83
C PHE A 381 -12.07 -30.23 15.13
N GLU A 382 -12.68 -29.91 16.29
CA GLU A 382 -12.28 -30.48 17.57
C GLU A 382 -12.37 -32.03 17.53
N LYS A 383 -13.44 -32.56 16.97
CA LYS A 383 -13.63 -34.02 16.81
C LYS A 383 -12.55 -34.61 15.92
N SER A 384 -12.27 -34.00 14.77
CA SER A 384 -11.26 -34.49 13.82
C SER A 384 -9.86 -34.55 14.44
N PHE A 385 -9.47 -33.59 15.30
CA PHE A 385 -8.18 -33.67 15.98
C PHE A 385 -8.03 -34.89 16.92
N TRP A 386 -9.12 -35.46 17.42
CA TRP A 386 -9.09 -36.70 18.18
C TRP A 386 -8.99 -37.94 17.29
N GLU A 387 -9.45 -37.86 16.05
CA GLU A 387 -9.41 -38.95 15.09
C GLU A 387 -8.04 -39.10 14.41
N TYR A 388 -7.20 -38.07 14.41
CA TYR A 388 -5.86 -38.09 13.79
C TYR A 388 -4.84 -38.79 14.67
N ASN A 389 -4.45 -40.00 14.32
CA ASN A 389 -3.49 -40.83 15.04
C ASN A 389 -2.04 -40.34 14.96
N TRP A 390 -1.72 -39.54 13.95
CA TRP A 390 -0.39 -38.96 13.74
C TRP A 390 -0.12 -37.74 14.64
N LEU A 391 -1.17 -37.16 15.21
CA LEU A 391 -1.05 -35.99 16.09
C LEU A 391 -0.65 -36.43 17.49
N ASP A 392 0.53 -36.09 17.95
CA ASP A 392 0.96 -36.37 19.31
C ASP A 392 0.09 -35.61 20.35
N PRO A 393 0.06 -36.10 21.61
CA PRO A 393 -0.83 -35.54 22.64
C PRO A 393 -0.57 -34.04 22.93
N ARG A 394 0.69 -33.57 22.89
CA ARG A 394 1.05 -32.18 23.18
C ARG A 394 0.59 -31.27 22.05
N THR A 395 0.89 -31.63 20.81
CA THR A 395 0.46 -30.89 19.60
C THR A 395 -1.06 -30.84 19.51
N ARG A 396 -1.74 -31.96 19.77
CA ARG A 396 -3.22 -32.01 19.81
C ARG A 396 -3.79 -31.05 20.85
N GLN A 397 -3.22 -31.00 22.06
CA GLN A 397 -3.69 -30.11 23.10
C GLN A 397 -3.49 -28.63 22.71
N ALA A 398 -2.36 -28.26 22.13
CA ALA A 398 -2.09 -26.92 21.65
C ALA A 398 -3.06 -26.52 20.51
N ALA A 399 -3.31 -27.41 19.54
CA ALA A 399 -4.27 -27.19 18.47
C ALA A 399 -5.70 -26.98 19.00
N LEU A 400 -6.13 -27.80 19.97
CA LEU A 400 -7.44 -27.66 20.63
C LEU A 400 -7.55 -26.34 21.41
N GLN A 401 -6.49 -25.93 22.08
CA GLN A 401 -6.44 -24.66 22.82
C GLN A 401 -6.55 -23.48 21.86
N LYS A 402 -5.79 -23.51 20.77
CA LYS A 402 -5.85 -22.48 19.72
C LYS A 402 -7.22 -22.43 19.05
N LEU A 403 -7.80 -23.57 18.67
CA LEU A 403 -9.14 -23.63 18.06
C LEU A 403 -10.21 -23.00 18.96
N LYS A 404 -10.15 -23.27 20.27
CA LYS A 404 -11.09 -22.69 21.26
C LYS A 404 -10.92 -21.19 21.42
N ALA A 405 -9.71 -20.69 21.25
CA ALA A 405 -9.38 -19.27 21.39
C ALA A 405 -9.67 -18.44 20.12
N ILE A 406 -9.93 -19.07 18.96
CA ILE A 406 -10.29 -18.33 17.73
C ILE A 406 -11.51 -17.43 17.99
N VAL A 407 -11.40 -16.13 17.70
CA VAL A 407 -12.48 -15.16 17.85
C VAL A 407 -13.24 -14.99 16.53
N PRO A 408 -14.55 -15.28 16.47
CA PRO A 408 -15.33 -14.99 15.26
C PRO A 408 -15.71 -13.51 15.22
N LYS A 409 -15.42 -12.85 14.10
CA LYS A 409 -15.84 -11.49 13.78
C LYS A 409 -16.75 -11.55 12.55
N ILE A 410 -18.02 -11.26 12.71
CA ILE A 410 -19.03 -11.51 11.69
C ILE A 410 -19.71 -10.20 11.28
N GLY A 411 -19.71 -9.96 9.97
CA GLY A 411 -20.46 -8.91 9.30
C GLY A 411 -19.72 -7.59 9.21
N PHE A 412 -19.49 -6.91 10.33
CA PHE A 412 -18.94 -5.56 10.37
C PHE A 412 -18.21 -5.28 11.70
N SER A 413 -17.40 -4.21 11.72
CA SER A 413 -16.68 -3.79 12.92
C SER A 413 -17.62 -3.25 14.00
N HIS A 414 -17.45 -3.77 15.22
CA HIS A 414 -18.17 -3.33 16.42
C HIS A 414 -17.40 -2.30 17.26
N SER A 415 -16.24 -1.87 16.77
CA SER A 415 -15.38 -0.87 17.42
C SER A 415 -14.63 -0.06 16.37
N ASN A 416 -14.37 1.16 16.66
CA ASN A 416 -13.48 2.14 16.01
C ASN A 416 -13.42 2.13 14.44
N PRO A 417 -14.49 2.49 13.72
CA PRO A 417 -15.81 2.90 14.24
C PRO A 417 -16.72 1.69 14.47
N LYS A 418 -17.71 1.85 15.35
CA LYS A 418 -18.84 0.94 15.44
C LYS A 418 -19.76 1.21 14.24
N VAL A 419 -19.67 0.34 13.22
CA VAL A 419 -20.26 0.59 11.89
C VAL A 419 -21.78 0.68 11.89
N ASP A 420 -22.47 -0.03 12.78
CA ASP A 420 -23.93 0.06 12.91
C ASP A 420 -24.44 1.34 13.60
N SER A 421 -23.53 2.14 14.20
CA SER A 421 -23.85 3.39 14.89
C SER A 421 -23.53 4.61 14.03
N SER A 422 -24.54 5.37 13.61
CA SER A 422 -24.33 6.62 12.87
C SER A 422 -23.50 7.64 13.63
N ALA A 423 -23.65 7.71 14.95
CA ALA A 423 -22.87 8.61 15.80
C ALA A 423 -21.39 8.22 15.87
N SER A 424 -21.08 6.92 16.02
CA SER A 424 -19.69 6.45 16.05
C SER A 424 -18.99 6.66 14.72
N VAL A 425 -19.68 6.46 13.61
CA VAL A 425 -19.13 6.71 12.27
C VAL A 425 -18.97 8.21 12.03
N ASP A 426 -19.90 9.07 12.45
CA ASP A 426 -19.78 10.53 12.35
C ASP A 426 -18.57 11.05 13.14
N GLU A 427 -18.37 10.54 14.35
CA GLU A 427 -17.22 10.87 15.20
C GLU A 427 -15.89 10.45 14.55
N TYR A 428 -15.82 9.22 14.03
CA TYR A 428 -14.62 8.70 13.39
C TYR A 428 -14.17 9.55 12.19
N TYR A 429 -15.13 10.00 11.37
CA TYR A 429 -14.85 10.85 10.21
C TYR A 429 -15.00 12.35 10.50
N SER A 430 -15.07 12.78 11.77
CA SER A 430 -15.36 14.18 12.15
C SER A 430 -14.29 15.16 11.68
N THR A 431 -13.03 14.78 11.75
CA THR A 431 -11.88 15.62 11.33
C THR A 431 -11.67 15.62 9.81
N LEU A 432 -12.26 14.66 9.09
CA LEU A 432 -12.16 14.59 7.63
C LEU A 432 -13.04 15.62 6.96
N VAL A 433 -12.43 16.59 6.28
CA VAL A 433 -13.13 17.64 5.53
C VAL A 433 -13.31 17.23 4.08
N ILE A 434 -14.57 17.06 3.67
CA ILE A 434 -14.95 16.82 2.27
C ILE A 434 -15.71 18.04 1.74
N ARG A 435 -15.32 18.53 0.56
CA ARG A 435 -15.90 19.69 -0.11
C ARG A 435 -16.63 19.28 -1.38
N ASP A 436 -17.82 19.84 -1.60
CA ASP A 436 -18.56 19.66 -2.85
C ASP A 436 -17.74 20.17 -4.05
N GLY A 437 -17.68 19.38 -5.13
CA GLY A 437 -17.02 19.74 -6.38
C GLY A 437 -15.49 19.83 -6.35
N ASP A 438 -14.84 19.63 -5.21
CA ASP A 438 -13.39 19.67 -5.06
C ASP A 438 -12.79 18.25 -4.95
N TYR A 439 -12.87 17.48 -6.02
CA TYR A 439 -12.37 16.10 -6.01
C TYR A 439 -10.87 16.01 -5.68
N PHE A 440 -10.06 16.86 -6.32
CA PHE A 440 -8.60 16.84 -6.11
C PHE A 440 -8.23 17.20 -4.66
N GLY A 441 -8.79 18.28 -4.11
CA GLY A 441 -8.55 18.66 -2.72
C GLY A 441 -9.07 17.62 -1.72
N ASN A 442 -10.17 16.94 -2.05
CA ASN A 442 -10.70 15.86 -1.23
C ASN A 442 -9.74 14.65 -1.16
N GLN A 443 -9.00 14.34 -2.24
CA GLN A 443 -7.98 13.28 -2.20
C GLN A 443 -6.83 13.62 -1.24
N ILE A 444 -6.34 14.85 -1.28
CA ILE A 444 -5.30 15.32 -0.35
C ILE A 444 -5.82 15.32 1.10
N SER A 445 -7.06 15.78 1.32
CA SER A 445 -7.69 15.74 2.64
C SER A 445 -7.78 14.33 3.20
N VAL A 446 -8.17 13.37 2.37
CA VAL A 446 -8.26 11.94 2.76
C VAL A 446 -6.89 11.36 3.05
N GLY A 447 -5.89 11.63 2.21
CA GLY A 447 -4.52 11.17 2.44
C GLY A 447 -3.98 11.67 3.78
N SER A 448 -4.07 12.98 4.02
CA SER A 448 -3.64 13.59 5.29
C SER A 448 -4.37 13.02 6.50
N TRP A 449 -5.69 12.85 6.40
CA TRP A 449 -6.51 12.29 7.47
C TRP A 449 -6.15 10.84 7.79
N LYS A 450 -5.89 10.01 6.78
CA LYS A 450 -5.45 8.62 6.98
C LYS A 450 -4.10 8.54 7.66
N THR A 451 -3.15 9.37 7.22
CA THR A 451 -1.81 9.45 7.81
C THR A 451 -1.88 9.90 9.28
N GLU A 452 -2.71 10.90 9.58
CA GLU A 452 -2.95 11.36 10.94
C GLU A 452 -3.55 10.26 11.83
N LEU A 453 -4.56 9.53 11.33
CA LEU A 453 -5.14 8.37 12.03
C LEU A 453 -4.10 7.27 12.28
N MET A 454 -3.26 6.99 11.31
CA MET A 454 -2.19 6.00 11.42
C MET A 454 -1.26 6.36 12.59
N PHE A 455 -0.74 7.58 12.62
CA PHE A 455 0.17 8.01 13.69
C PHE A 455 -0.50 8.03 15.06
N HIS A 456 -1.74 8.49 15.17
CA HIS A 456 -2.48 8.41 16.43
C HIS A 456 -2.78 6.98 16.90
N SER A 457 -2.73 6.00 15.99
CA SER A 457 -2.93 4.59 16.32
C SER A 457 -1.65 3.89 16.79
N MET A 458 -0.47 4.47 16.57
CA MET A 458 0.84 3.89 16.85
C MET A 458 1.01 3.52 18.34
N ASN A 459 0.50 4.35 19.25
CA ASN A 459 0.62 4.15 20.69
C ASN A 459 -0.65 3.54 21.33
N ARG A 460 -1.54 2.97 20.52
CA ARG A 460 -2.77 2.33 21.01
C ARG A 460 -2.65 0.81 20.88
N PRO A 461 -3.17 0.07 21.84
CA PRO A 461 -3.27 -1.38 21.71
C PRO A 461 -4.04 -1.75 20.44
N SER A 462 -3.66 -2.84 19.82
CA SER A 462 -4.38 -3.39 18.67
C SER A 462 -5.83 -3.70 19.05
N ASP A 463 -6.75 -3.23 18.24
CA ASP A 463 -8.19 -3.42 18.46
C ASP A 463 -8.60 -4.82 17.97
N ARG A 464 -8.66 -5.78 18.89
CA ARG A 464 -8.99 -7.17 18.58
C ARG A 464 -10.43 -7.38 18.07
N VAL A 465 -11.29 -6.37 18.17
CA VAL A 465 -12.70 -6.45 17.72
C VAL A 465 -12.89 -5.84 16.33
N LYS A 466 -11.96 -4.97 15.91
CA LYS A 466 -12.00 -4.36 14.58
C LYS A 466 -11.78 -5.42 13.50
N LEU A 467 -12.54 -5.32 12.41
CA LEU A 467 -12.33 -6.11 11.20
C LEU A 467 -11.18 -5.51 10.37
N ALA A 468 -10.42 -6.38 9.70
CA ALA A 468 -9.33 -5.98 8.82
C ALA A 468 -9.82 -5.29 7.53
N ALA A 469 -11.06 -5.55 7.12
CA ALA A 469 -11.63 -5.02 5.89
C ALA A 469 -13.03 -4.41 6.10
N ILE A 470 -13.45 -3.60 5.13
CA ILE A 470 -14.75 -2.92 5.15
C ILE A 470 -15.91 -3.90 4.94
N PRO A 471 -17.08 -3.67 5.54
CA PRO A 471 -18.18 -4.63 5.55
C PRO A 471 -18.68 -5.09 4.18
N GLN A 472 -18.66 -4.22 3.18
CA GLN A 472 -19.17 -4.49 1.84
C GLN A 472 -18.21 -5.30 0.96
N THR A 473 -17.01 -5.62 1.42
CA THR A 473 -16.09 -6.51 0.72
C THR A 473 -16.65 -7.93 0.66
N VAL A 474 -16.58 -8.56 -0.53
CA VAL A 474 -17.02 -9.94 -0.72
C VAL A 474 -15.82 -10.84 -0.45
N ASN A 475 -15.55 -11.10 0.83
CA ASN A 475 -14.45 -11.96 1.26
C ASN A 475 -14.62 -12.42 2.71
N ALA A 476 -13.77 -13.37 3.12
CA ALA A 476 -13.53 -13.78 4.50
C ALA A 476 -12.02 -13.91 4.72
N PHE A 477 -11.56 -13.94 5.97
CA PHE A 477 -10.14 -13.99 6.33
C PHE A 477 -9.94 -14.74 7.64
N TYR A 478 -8.78 -15.38 7.78
CA TYR A 478 -8.20 -15.71 9.07
C TYR A 478 -7.06 -14.73 9.37
N ASN A 479 -7.07 -14.13 10.55
CA ASN A 479 -6.01 -13.24 11.01
C ASN A 479 -5.18 -13.96 12.10
N PRO A 480 -3.94 -14.38 11.80
CA PRO A 480 -3.10 -15.13 12.74
C PRO A 480 -2.71 -14.31 13.97
N ASN A 481 -2.37 -13.02 13.82
CA ASN A 481 -1.95 -12.15 14.93
C ASN A 481 -3.07 -11.89 15.95
N MET A 482 -4.33 -12.01 15.51
CA MET A 482 -5.51 -11.84 16.35
C MET A 482 -6.14 -13.17 16.74
N ASN A 483 -5.68 -14.27 16.17
CA ASN A 483 -6.32 -15.58 16.21
C ASN A 483 -7.84 -15.44 15.99
N SER A 484 -8.23 -14.80 14.88
CA SER A 484 -9.62 -14.50 14.56
C SER A 484 -10.01 -14.95 13.16
N ILE A 485 -11.28 -15.37 13.01
CA ILE A 485 -11.93 -15.57 11.72
C ILE A 485 -12.84 -14.38 11.44
N GLU A 486 -12.71 -13.79 10.27
CA GLU A 486 -13.43 -12.58 9.85
C GLU A 486 -14.30 -12.88 8.63
N ILE A 487 -15.62 -12.82 8.77
CA ILE A 487 -16.58 -13.08 7.69
C ILE A 487 -17.39 -11.81 7.45
N LEU A 488 -17.14 -11.15 6.32
CA LEU A 488 -17.68 -9.83 6.05
C LEU A 488 -19.13 -9.88 5.58
N ALA A 489 -19.91 -8.83 5.84
CA ALA A 489 -21.32 -8.75 5.42
C ALA A 489 -21.51 -8.86 3.91
N GLY A 490 -20.49 -8.46 3.12
CA GLY A 490 -20.51 -8.52 1.66
C GLY A 490 -20.62 -9.93 1.10
N ILE A 491 -19.96 -10.93 1.73
CA ILE A 491 -20.03 -12.34 1.30
C ILE A 491 -21.26 -13.05 1.87
N LEU A 492 -21.86 -12.51 2.95
CA LEU A 492 -23.05 -13.08 3.60
C LEU A 492 -24.33 -12.79 2.81
N ARG A 493 -24.31 -13.13 1.52
CA ARG A 493 -25.39 -12.98 0.55
C ARG A 493 -25.35 -14.11 -0.48
N ALA A 494 -26.50 -14.30 -1.17
CA ALA A 494 -26.56 -15.26 -2.27
C ALA A 494 -25.43 -14.98 -3.32
N PRO A 495 -24.75 -16.00 -3.85
CA PRO A 495 -25.09 -17.44 -3.69
C PRO A 495 -24.46 -18.13 -2.45
N PHE A 496 -23.64 -17.45 -1.64
CA PHE A 496 -22.92 -18.05 -0.52
C PHE A 496 -23.80 -18.26 0.72
N PHE A 497 -24.70 -17.32 0.99
CA PHE A 497 -25.53 -17.31 2.19
C PHE A 497 -26.93 -16.73 1.95
N ASP A 498 -27.95 -17.34 2.54
CA ASP A 498 -29.28 -16.79 2.66
C ASP A 498 -29.95 -17.30 3.96
N ALA A 499 -30.40 -16.40 4.83
CA ALA A 499 -31.06 -16.75 6.08
C ALA A 499 -32.40 -17.52 5.89
N LYS A 500 -32.98 -17.48 4.69
CA LYS A 500 -34.29 -18.06 4.38
C LYS A 500 -34.22 -19.45 3.75
N VAL A 501 -33.02 -19.92 3.37
CA VAL A 501 -32.85 -21.26 2.80
C VAL A 501 -32.62 -22.29 3.91
N PRO A 502 -32.85 -23.60 3.63
CA PRO A 502 -32.47 -24.66 4.55
C PRO A 502 -30.99 -24.61 4.93
N GLU A 503 -30.66 -24.85 6.20
CA GLU A 503 -29.30 -24.70 6.76
C GLU A 503 -28.22 -25.44 5.97
N TYR A 504 -28.52 -26.62 5.45
CA TYR A 504 -27.53 -27.42 4.69
C TYR A 504 -27.02 -26.71 3.43
N LEU A 505 -27.81 -25.78 2.83
CA LEU A 505 -27.35 -24.95 1.71
C LEU A 505 -26.35 -23.88 2.17
N ASN A 506 -26.54 -23.33 3.37
CA ASN A 506 -25.57 -22.41 3.96
C ASN A 506 -24.27 -23.14 4.36
N TYR A 507 -24.35 -24.39 4.83
CA TYR A 507 -23.14 -25.20 5.05
C TYR A 507 -22.38 -25.47 3.74
N ALA A 508 -23.09 -25.78 2.64
CA ALA A 508 -22.49 -26.01 1.33
C ALA A 508 -21.95 -24.72 0.66
N GLY A 509 -22.45 -23.56 1.03
CA GLY A 509 -22.01 -22.25 0.54
C GLY A 509 -20.98 -21.63 1.49
N ILE A 510 -21.46 -20.74 2.37
CA ILE A 510 -20.59 -19.99 3.30
C ILE A 510 -19.88 -20.89 4.31
N GLY A 511 -20.44 -22.07 4.63
CA GLY A 511 -19.82 -23.02 5.54
C GLY A 511 -18.47 -23.54 5.05
N VAL A 512 -18.34 -23.79 3.73
CA VAL A 512 -17.06 -24.17 3.11
C VAL A 512 -16.05 -23.06 3.25
N VAL A 513 -16.44 -21.80 3.01
CA VAL A 513 -15.58 -20.62 3.19
C VAL A 513 -15.14 -20.50 4.65
N ALA A 514 -16.07 -20.57 5.59
CA ALA A 514 -15.76 -20.45 7.02
C ALA A 514 -14.84 -21.59 7.51
N ALA A 515 -14.99 -22.81 6.99
CA ALA A 515 -14.10 -23.93 7.30
C ALA A 515 -12.70 -23.72 6.71
N HIS A 516 -12.60 -23.14 5.49
CA HIS A 516 -11.34 -22.77 4.87
C HIS A 516 -10.59 -21.76 5.75
N GLU A 517 -11.26 -20.69 6.21
CA GLU A 517 -10.64 -19.71 7.10
C GLU A 517 -10.22 -20.31 8.46
N LEU A 518 -11.01 -21.22 9.01
CA LEU A 518 -10.61 -21.94 10.23
C LEU A 518 -9.37 -22.82 10.01
N ALA A 519 -9.22 -23.42 8.83
CA ALA A 519 -8.08 -24.24 8.48
C ALA A 519 -6.78 -23.43 8.37
N HIS A 520 -6.85 -22.16 7.95
CA HIS A 520 -5.69 -21.26 7.94
C HIS A 520 -5.06 -21.08 9.33
N GLY A 521 -5.79 -21.26 10.41
CA GLY A 521 -5.23 -21.31 11.76
C GLY A 521 -4.19 -22.42 11.99
N PHE A 522 -4.17 -23.43 11.12
CA PHE A 522 -3.39 -24.66 11.26
C PHE A 522 -2.55 -24.99 10.01
N ASP A 523 -2.53 -24.12 9.00
CA ASP A 523 -1.69 -24.25 7.80
C ASP A 523 -0.21 -23.92 8.09
N ASN A 524 0.64 -23.90 7.04
CA ASN A 524 2.08 -23.66 7.17
C ASN A 524 2.42 -22.35 7.84
N ARG A 525 1.61 -21.31 7.67
CA ARG A 525 1.79 -20.00 8.31
C ARG A 525 1.10 -19.96 9.66
N GLY A 526 -0.17 -20.35 9.72
CA GLY A 526 -0.99 -20.25 10.92
C GLY A 526 -0.46 -21.07 12.09
N GLN A 527 0.13 -22.25 11.85
CA GLN A 527 0.71 -23.09 12.89
C GLN A 527 1.83 -22.43 13.70
N ARG A 528 2.50 -21.40 13.14
CA ARG A 528 3.56 -20.65 13.82
C ARG A 528 3.05 -19.73 14.92
N TYR A 529 1.76 -19.42 14.94
CA TYR A 529 1.13 -18.53 15.90
C TYR A 529 0.40 -19.33 17.00
N ASP A 530 0.49 -18.84 18.23
CA ASP A 530 -0.21 -19.45 19.36
C ASP A 530 -1.68 -18.99 19.46
N GLU A 531 -2.36 -19.41 20.54
CA GLU A 531 -3.75 -19.06 20.81
C GLU A 531 -3.98 -17.56 21.06
N ASN A 532 -2.92 -16.80 21.33
CA ASN A 532 -2.95 -15.35 21.54
C ASN A 532 -2.52 -14.56 20.30
N GLY A 533 -2.03 -15.26 19.26
CA GLY A 533 -1.52 -14.65 18.04
C GLY A 533 -0.02 -14.28 18.10
N ALA A 534 0.72 -14.78 19.10
CA ALA A 534 2.17 -14.63 19.16
C ALA A 534 2.87 -15.70 18.33
N ILE A 535 3.94 -15.29 17.62
CA ILE A 535 4.83 -16.26 16.96
C ILE A 535 5.54 -17.08 18.06
N ARG A 536 5.57 -18.38 17.85
CA ARG A 536 6.37 -19.32 18.64
C ARG A 536 7.54 -19.79 17.81
N GLU A 537 8.71 -19.95 18.47
CA GLU A 537 9.76 -20.81 17.91
C GLU A 537 9.22 -22.24 17.85
N VAL A 538 8.88 -22.68 16.65
CA VAL A 538 8.31 -24.01 16.42
C VAL A 538 9.46 -24.99 16.27
N SER A 539 9.58 -25.96 17.19
CA SER A 539 10.50 -27.07 16.96
C SER A 539 10.10 -27.81 15.68
N TYR A 540 11.07 -28.14 14.84
CA TYR A 540 10.91 -28.83 13.53
C TYR A 540 9.95 -30.05 13.56
N GLN A 541 9.75 -30.68 14.71
CA GLN A 541 8.84 -31.81 14.88
C GLN A 541 7.34 -31.42 14.81
N LEU A 542 6.97 -30.20 15.22
CA LEU A 542 5.61 -29.68 15.09
C LEU A 542 5.27 -29.33 13.64
N LEU A 543 6.24 -28.77 12.90
CA LEU A 543 6.08 -28.36 11.50
C LEU A 543 5.73 -29.55 10.58
N CYS A 544 6.44 -30.68 10.71
CA CYS A 544 6.14 -31.87 9.90
C CYS A 544 4.76 -32.47 10.16
N SER A 545 4.28 -32.40 11.40
CA SER A 545 3.02 -33.02 11.79
C SER A 545 1.79 -32.25 11.28
N LEU A 546 1.83 -30.92 11.26
CA LEU A 546 0.71 -30.08 10.80
C LEU A 546 0.75 -29.79 9.29
N ALA A 547 1.94 -29.74 8.67
CA ALA A 547 2.10 -29.59 7.22
C ALA A 547 1.46 -30.74 6.42
N CYS A 548 1.43 -31.96 6.98
CA CYS A 548 0.72 -33.07 6.38
C CYS A 548 -0.80 -32.87 6.25
N PHE A 549 -1.39 -31.99 7.09
CA PHE A 549 -2.82 -31.64 7.00
C PHE A 549 -3.13 -30.82 5.74
N CYS A 550 -2.24 -29.91 5.34
CA CYS A 550 -2.40 -29.07 4.15
C CYS A 550 -2.05 -29.81 2.84
N MET A 551 -1.12 -30.78 2.91
CA MET A 551 -0.74 -31.58 1.73
C MET A 551 -1.81 -32.62 1.32
N ALA A 552 -2.75 -32.92 2.19
CA ALA A 552 -3.86 -33.85 1.87
C ALA A 552 -4.89 -33.27 0.89
N GLY A 553 -4.79 -32.01 0.52
CA GLY A 553 -5.58 -31.36 -0.52
C GLY A 553 -7.06 -31.12 -0.19
N PRO A 554 -7.83 -30.50 -1.12
CA PRO A 554 -9.26 -30.23 -0.93
C PRO A 554 -10.13 -31.48 -0.63
N SER A 555 -9.65 -32.68 -0.97
CA SER A 555 -10.32 -33.94 -0.68
C SER A 555 -10.34 -34.32 0.81
N ALA A 556 -9.36 -33.88 1.60
CA ALA A 556 -9.38 -34.11 3.05
C ALA A 556 -10.36 -33.14 3.77
N LEU A 557 -10.51 -31.93 3.28
CA LEU A 557 -11.54 -31.00 3.76
C LEU A 557 -12.95 -31.47 3.45
N MET A 558 -13.18 -32.11 2.26
CA MET A 558 -14.48 -32.70 1.90
C MET A 558 -14.84 -33.92 2.72
N SER A 559 -13.91 -34.62 3.34
CA SER A 559 -14.23 -35.77 4.22
C SER A 559 -14.69 -35.35 5.63
N ILE A 560 -14.59 -34.08 5.97
CA ILE A 560 -15.08 -33.52 7.24
C ILE A 560 -16.58 -33.16 7.17
N PHE A 561 -17.14 -33.07 5.96
CA PHE A 561 -18.56 -32.88 5.68
C PHE A 561 -19.20 -34.21 5.18
#